data_6ca397e3bddcc3ce746eb7badaa6ed23
#
_entry.id   6ca397e3bddcc3ce746eb7badaa6ed23
#
_cell.length_a   1.000
_cell.length_b   1.000
_cell.length_c   1.000
_cell.angle_alpha   90.00
_cell.angle_beta   90.00
_cell.angle_gamma   90.00
#
_symmetry.space_group_name_H-M   'P 1'
#
loop_
_entity.id
_entity.type
_entity.pdbx_description
1 polymer ?
#
loop_
_entity_poly.entity_id
_entity_poly.type
_entity_poly.pdbx_seq_one_letter_code
_entity_poly.pdbx_strand_id
1 'polypeptide(L)'
;MKYGLFMMPSHPPERDLFEAHQWDLDCLTLADQLGYDEAWIGEHFTSTWEPVPAPDIMIAQALLRTKNIKLGSGAHLLPYHHPAELAHRVAYLDHLAQGRFLFGIGAGGLPSDYALFNVDGNAGQHREMTRESLDIILKIWENKGPFEYRGKFWNVNVPEPMYGTLKYFLTPFQKPHPPIGVASVSIGSETLKIAGERGFIPMSLGLNGEYIASHWEAVAEGARRTGRTPDRKSTRLNSSHIQKSRMPSSA
;
A
#
# COMPACT_ATOMS: atom_id res chain seq x y z
N MET A 1 -11.80 -13.88 14.86
CA MET A 1 -10.99 -13.86 13.62
C MET A 1 -11.42 -12.64 12.85
N LYS A 2 -10.50 -11.94 12.19
CA LYS A 2 -10.86 -10.82 11.32
C LYS A 2 -10.82 -11.29 9.87
N TYR A 3 -11.76 -10.83 9.08
CA TYR A 3 -11.85 -11.14 7.67
C TYR A 3 -11.57 -9.90 6.84
N GLY A 4 -10.74 -10.05 5.81
CA GLY A 4 -10.40 -8.98 4.88
C GLY A 4 -10.58 -9.43 3.44
N LEU A 5 -10.87 -8.47 2.58
CA LEU A 5 -10.83 -8.62 1.14
C LEU A 5 -9.50 -8.05 0.65
N PHE A 6 -8.73 -8.82 -0.14
CA PHE A 6 -7.60 -8.30 -0.89
C PHE A 6 -8.00 -8.28 -2.36
N MET A 7 -8.19 -7.10 -2.88
CA MET A 7 -8.71 -6.90 -4.22
C MET A 7 -7.63 -6.34 -5.14
N MET A 8 -7.20 -7.16 -6.10
CA MET A 8 -6.57 -6.68 -7.32
C MET A 8 -7.70 -6.50 -8.31
N PRO A 9 -8.14 -5.26 -8.63
CA PRO A 9 -9.29 -5.04 -9.50
C PRO A 9 -9.01 -5.63 -10.89
N SER A 10 -9.42 -6.87 -11.11
CA SER A 10 -9.07 -7.66 -12.29
C SER A 10 -10.28 -7.86 -13.19
N HIS A 11 -10.20 -7.28 -14.37
CA HIS A 11 -11.26 -7.30 -15.37
C HIS A 11 -10.71 -7.65 -16.75
N PRO A 12 -11.52 -8.31 -17.62
CA PRO A 12 -11.15 -8.47 -19.01
C PRO A 12 -10.83 -7.10 -19.65
N PRO A 13 -9.76 -6.99 -20.45
CA PRO A 13 -9.35 -5.71 -21.05
C PRO A 13 -10.42 -5.04 -21.94
N GLU A 14 -11.37 -5.82 -22.45
CA GLU A 14 -12.45 -5.35 -23.29
C GLU A 14 -13.61 -4.72 -22.51
N ARG A 15 -13.61 -4.91 -21.17
CA ARG A 15 -14.66 -4.33 -20.32
C ARG A 15 -14.48 -2.84 -20.22
N ASP A 16 -15.57 -2.09 -20.32
CA ASP A 16 -15.56 -0.66 -20.10
C ASP A 16 -14.99 -0.33 -18.70
N LEU A 17 -14.05 0.61 -18.64
CA LEU A 17 -13.32 0.93 -17.42
C LEU A 17 -14.24 1.51 -16.33
N PHE A 18 -15.25 2.29 -16.73
CA PHE A 18 -16.21 2.86 -15.77
C PHE A 18 -17.09 1.76 -15.18
N GLU A 19 -17.58 0.83 -16.02
CA GLU A 19 -18.37 -0.32 -15.53
C GLU A 19 -17.55 -1.23 -14.62
N ALA A 20 -16.28 -1.48 -14.96
CA ALA A 20 -15.35 -2.23 -14.11
C ALA A 20 -15.18 -1.56 -12.74
N HIS A 21 -14.95 -0.25 -12.75
CA HIS A 21 -14.82 0.52 -11.53
C HIS A 21 -16.10 0.53 -10.66
N GLN A 22 -17.28 0.65 -11.27
CA GLN A 22 -18.55 0.56 -10.53
C GLN A 22 -18.73 -0.83 -9.89
N TRP A 23 -18.37 -1.89 -10.60
CA TRP A 23 -18.38 -3.25 -10.06
C TRP A 23 -17.48 -3.39 -8.82
N ASP A 24 -16.26 -2.84 -8.87
CA ASP A 24 -15.33 -2.88 -7.75
C ASP A 24 -15.87 -2.14 -6.53
N LEU A 25 -16.48 -0.97 -6.75
CA LEU A 25 -17.14 -0.21 -5.68
C LEU A 25 -18.33 -0.96 -5.08
N ASP A 26 -19.10 -1.67 -5.90
CA ASP A 26 -20.22 -2.50 -5.42
C ASP A 26 -19.70 -3.70 -4.62
N CYS A 27 -18.58 -4.32 -5.03
CA CYS A 27 -17.91 -5.37 -4.24
C CYS A 27 -17.45 -4.86 -2.85
N LEU A 28 -16.86 -3.66 -2.79
CA LEU A 28 -16.47 -3.04 -1.52
C LEU A 28 -17.67 -2.71 -0.63
N THR A 29 -18.76 -2.23 -1.23
CA THR A 29 -20.02 -1.95 -0.53
C THR A 29 -20.63 -3.24 0.03
N LEU A 30 -20.62 -4.30 -0.75
CA LEU A 30 -21.12 -5.62 -0.30
C LEU A 30 -20.25 -6.19 0.81
N ALA A 31 -18.92 -6.05 0.74
CA ALA A 31 -18.02 -6.48 1.79
C ALA A 31 -18.32 -5.77 3.13
N ASP A 32 -18.58 -4.45 3.10
CA ASP A 32 -19.02 -3.69 4.29
C ASP A 32 -20.33 -4.23 4.86
N GLN A 33 -21.32 -4.48 4.01
CA GLN A 33 -22.64 -5.02 4.39
C GLN A 33 -22.54 -6.43 4.99
N LEU A 34 -21.61 -7.25 4.50
CA LEU A 34 -21.36 -8.60 5.00
C LEU A 34 -20.49 -8.63 6.27
N GLY A 35 -20.02 -7.48 6.74
CA GLY A 35 -19.27 -7.34 7.99
C GLY A 35 -17.79 -7.72 7.85
N TYR A 36 -17.18 -7.56 6.68
CA TYR A 36 -15.73 -7.66 6.54
C TYR A 36 -15.06 -6.52 7.34
N ASP A 37 -13.94 -6.85 8.00
CA ASP A 37 -13.20 -5.88 8.82
C ASP A 37 -12.40 -4.90 7.98
N GLU A 38 -11.84 -5.35 6.86
CA GLU A 38 -10.94 -4.54 6.01
C GLU A 38 -10.98 -4.98 4.54
N ALA A 39 -10.67 -4.02 3.64
CA ALA A 39 -10.41 -4.31 2.23
C ALA A 39 -9.15 -3.57 1.78
N TRP A 40 -8.32 -4.23 0.98
CA TRP A 40 -7.06 -3.73 0.43
C TRP A 40 -7.13 -3.71 -1.08
N ILE A 41 -6.80 -2.58 -1.71
CA ILE A 41 -6.94 -2.35 -3.15
C ILE A 41 -5.56 -2.19 -3.77
N GLY A 42 -5.25 -3.00 -4.80
CA GLY A 42 -3.98 -3.00 -5.52
C GLY A 42 -3.77 -1.80 -6.41
N GLU A 43 -2.50 -1.60 -6.82
CA GLU A 43 -2.06 -0.54 -7.72
C GLU A 43 -1.23 -1.15 -8.85
N HIS A 44 -1.62 -0.91 -10.09
CA HIS A 44 -0.83 -1.24 -11.29
C HIS A 44 -0.99 -0.16 -12.34
N PHE A 45 0.08 0.10 -13.09
CA PHE A 45 0.11 1.13 -14.13
C PHE A 45 0.04 0.55 -15.54
N THR A 46 0.60 -0.63 -15.76
CA THR A 46 0.73 -1.22 -17.09
C THR A 46 0.03 -2.57 -17.24
N SER A 47 -0.71 -3.02 -16.22
CA SER A 47 -1.52 -4.23 -16.31
C SER A 47 -2.86 -3.92 -16.98
N THR A 48 -3.10 -4.47 -18.17
CA THR A 48 -4.39 -4.30 -18.86
C THR A 48 -5.56 -4.99 -18.14
N TRP A 49 -5.26 -6.00 -17.32
CA TRP A 49 -6.24 -6.73 -16.52
C TRP A 49 -6.55 -6.08 -15.17
N GLU A 50 -5.66 -5.24 -14.68
CA GLU A 50 -5.74 -4.61 -13.36
C GLU A 50 -5.51 -3.10 -13.50
N PRO A 51 -6.48 -2.38 -14.13
CA PRO A 51 -6.29 -1.01 -14.62
C PRO A 51 -6.50 0.05 -13.53
N VAL A 52 -6.00 -0.18 -12.32
CA VAL A 52 -6.15 0.78 -11.20
C VAL A 52 -4.79 1.35 -10.80
N PRO A 53 -4.41 2.52 -11.34
CA PRO A 53 -3.13 3.17 -11.03
C PRO A 53 -3.19 4.05 -9.77
N ALA A 54 -4.36 4.22 -9.15
CA ALA A 54 -4.57 5.12 -8.03
C ALA A 54 -5.62 4.53 -7.05
N PRO A 55 -5.23 3.58 -6.20
CA PRO A 55 -6.13 2.94 -5.25
C PRO A 55 -6.78 3.93 -4.28
N ASP A 56 -6.11 5.02 -3.95
CA ASP A 56 -6.61 6.09 -3.11
C ASP A 56 -7.83 6.82 -3.70
N ILE A 57 -7.90 6.97 -5.03
CA ILE A 57 -9.10 7.52 -5.71
C ILE A 57 -10.29 6.58 -5.56
N MET A 58 -10.08 5.27 -5.72
CA MET A 58 -11.13 4.26 -5.50
C MET A 58 -11.56 4.24 -4.03
N ILE A 59 -10.60 4.27 -3.10
CA ILE A 59 -10.87 4.32 -1.67
C ILE A 59 -11.72 5.56 -1.32
N ALA A 60 -11.38 6.73 -1.83
CA ALA A 60 -12.13 7.96 -1.57
C ALA A 60 -13.60 7.82 -1.99
N GLN A 61 -13.89 7.18 -3.11
CA GLN A 61 -15.27 6.90 -3.55
C GLN A 61 -15.94 5.82 -2.68
N ALA A 62 -15.23 4.75 -2.35
CA ALA A 62 -15.75 3.67 -1.51
C ALA A 62 -16.08 4.15 -0.09
N LEU A 63 -15.36 5.13 0.46
CA LEU A 63 -15.68 5.75 1.76
C LEU A 63 -17.08 6.35 1.81
N LEU A 64 -17.58 6.86 0.69
CA LEU A 64 -18.95 7.42 0.59
C LEU A 64 -20.03 6.34 0.52
N ARG A 65 -19.66 5.10 0.12
CA ARG A 65 -20.59 3.96 -0.02
C ARG A 65 -20.53 2.99 1.15
N THR A 66 -19.54 3.10 2.03
CA THR A 66 -19.28 2.18 3.14
C THR A 66 -19.32 2.89 4.49
N LYS A 67 -19.57 2.15 5.58
CA LYS A 67 -19.72 2.73 6.93
C LYS A 67 -18.71 2.19 7.94
N ASN A 68 -18.38 0.90 7.89
CA ASN A 68 -17.65 0.20 8.93
C ASN A 68 -16.30 -0.34 8.46
N ILE A 69 -16.24 -0.90 7.26
CA ILE A 69 -15.05 -1.53 6.72
C ILE A 69 -13.88 -0.55 6.66
N LYS A 70 -12.70 -1.00 7.05
CA LYS A 70 -11.46 -0.26 6.84
C LYS A 70 -10.98 -0.47 5.41
N LEU A 71 -10.56 0.59 4.77
CA LEU A 71 -10.11 0.57 3.38
C LEU A 71 -8.62 0.91 3.31
N GLY A 72 -7.86 0.09 2.64
CA GLY A 72 -6.42 0.24 2.52
C GLY A 72 -5.91 0.14 1.08
N SER A 73 -4.82 0.85 0.79
CA SER A 73 -4.04 0.55 -0.41
C SER A 73 -3.33 -0.79 -0.23
N GLY A 74 -3.36 -1.62 -1.21
CA GLY A 74 -2.75 -2.94 -1.16
C GLY A 74 -1.94 -3.27 -2.42
N ALA A 75 -0.97 -2.39 -2.78
CA ALA A 75 -0.34 -1.33 -2.01
C ALA A 75 -0.13 -0.07 -2.85
N HIS A 76 0.17 1.07 -2.22
CA HIS A 76 0.86 2.14 -2.93
C HIS A 76 2.32 1.70 -3.22
N LEU A 77 2.71 1.77 -4.48
CA LEU A 77 4.03 1.36 -4.93
C LEU A 77 5.00 2.53 -4.81
N LEU A 78 5.64 2.67 -3.65
CA LEU A 78 6.40 3.85 -3.26
C LEU A 78 7.46 4.33 -4.28
N PRO A 79 8.11 3.45 -5.07
CA PRO A 79 9.06 3.89 -6.08
C PRO A 79 8.46 4.76 -7.20
N TYR A 80 7.15 4.70 -7.39
CA TYR A 80 6.47 5.39 -8.49
C TYR A 80 5.81 6.71 -8.08
N HIS A 81 5.89 7.07 -6.79
CA HIS A 81 5.32 8.29 -6.25
C HIS A 81 6.40 9.19 -5.66
N HIS A 82 6.24 10.50 -5.84
CA HIS A 82 7.08 11.44 -5.10
C HIS A 82 6.67 11.43 -3.62
N PRO A 83 7.58 11.15 -2.66
CA PRO A 83 7.21 10.91 -1.27
C PRO A 83 6.50 12.09 -0.58
N ALA A 84 6.85 13.33 -0.92
CA ALA A 84 6.19 14.49 -0.35
C ALA A 84 4.74 14.63 -0.85
N GLU A 85 4.49 14.35 -2.13
CA GLU A 85 3.14 14.37 -2.72
C GLU A 85 2.29 13.26 -2.09
N LEU A 86 2.82 12.04 -2.05
CA LEU A 86 2.10 10.90 -1.49
C LEU A 86 1.81 11.09 0.01
N ALA A 87 2.75 11.67 0.78
CA ALA A 87 2.52 11.97 2.20
C ALA A 87 1.32 12.89 2.41
N HIS A 88 1.17 13.92 1.56
CA HIS A 88 0.02 14.84 1.64
C HIS A 88 -1.27 14.16 1.23
N ARG A 89 -1.27 13.43 0.12
CA ARG A 89 -2.44 12.74 -0.42
C ARG A 89 -2.98 11.70 0.57
N VAL A 90 -2.09 10.90 1.15
CA VAL A 90 -2.43 9.91 2.18
C VAL A 90 -2.94 10.56 3.46
N ALA A 91 -2.29 11.62 3.94
CA ALA A 91 -2.77 12.34 5.11
C ALA A 91 -4.16 12.94 4.89
N TYR A 92 -4.42 13.50 3.70
CA TYR A 92 -5.74 14.02 3.36
C TYR A 92 -6.81 12.92 3.31
N LEU A 93 -6.49 11.80 2.67
CA LEU A 93 -7.40 10.65 2.62
C LEU A 93 -7.71 10.08 4.02
N ASP A 94 -6.73 10.06 4.91
CA ASP A 94 -6.91 9.62 6.29
C ASP A 94 -7.88 10.52 7.07
N HIS A 95 -7.87 11.84 6.82
CA HIS A 95 -8.89 12.74 7.34
C HIS A 95 -10.28 12.46 6.78
N LEU A 96 -10.41 12.17 5.48
CA LEU A 96 -11.69 11.82 4.87
C LEU A 96 -12.23 10.49 5.42
N ALA A 97 -11.35 9.56 5.72
CA ALA A 97 -11.69 8.23 6.21
C ALA A 97 -12.04 8.18 7.71
N GLN A 98 -11.71 9.22 8.49
CA GLN A 98 -12.00 9.30 9.92
C GLN A 98 -11.60 8.05 10.70
N GLY A 99 -10.37 7.56 10.47
CA GLY A 99 -9.80 6.38 11.14
C GLY A 99 -10.09 5.04 10.46
N ARG A 100 -10.76 5.02 9.32
CA ARG A 100 -11.01 3.81 8.53
C ARG A 100 -9.97 3.59 7.42
N PHE A 101 -8.94 4.40 7.33
CA PHE A 101 -7.88 4.23 6.33
C PHE A 101 -6.73 3.38 6.85
N LEU A 102 -6.16 2.57 5.96
CA LEU A 102 -4.97 1.76 6.16
C LEU A 102 -3.96 2.08 5.04
N PHE A 103 -2.72 2.38 5.40
CA PHE A 103 -1.70 2.72 4.42
C PHE A 103 -0.86 1.49 4.06
N GLY A 104 -1.22 0.79 3.01
CA GLY A 104 -0.41 -0.30 2.49
C GLY A 104 0.65 0.20 1.52
N ILE A 105 1.87 -0.28 1.68
CA ILE A 105 3.03 0.06 0.87
C ILE A 105 3.66 -1.16 0.22
N GLY A 106 4.21 -0.96 -0.96
CA GLY A 106 4.92 -1.98 -1.74
C GLY A 106 6.07 -1.40 -2.55
N ALA A 107 6.91 -2.29 -3.06
CA ALA A 107 8.05 -1.91 -3.88
C ALA A 107 7.79 -2.01 -5.41
N GLY A 108 6.62 -2.51 -5.79
CA GLY A 108 6.33 -2.88 -7.17
C GLY A 108 6.88 -4.26 -7.54
N GLY A 109 6.42 -4.79 -8.67
CA GLY A 109 6.77 -6.12 -9.12
C GLY A 109 6.69 -6.33 -10.64
N LEU A 110 6.03 -5.43 -11.38
CA LEU A 110 5.86 -5.57 -12.82
C LEU A 110 7.05 -4.96 -13.57
N PRO A 111 7.71 -5.72 -14.47
CA PRO A 111 8.81 -5.20 -15.26
C PRO A 111 8.42 -4.00 -16.15
N SER A 112 7.19 -3.98 -16.62
CA SER A 112 6.65 -2.88 -17.44
C SER A 112 6.44 -1.60 -16.62
N ASP A 113 6.02 -1.70 -15.36
CA ASP A 113 5.95 -0.55 -14.45
C ASP A 113 7.35 -0.02 -14.15
N TYR A 114 8.35 -0.90 -13.93
CA TYR A 114 9.74 -0.47 -13.78
C TYR A 114 10.23 0.34 -14.97
N ALA A 115 9.94 -0.13 -16.18
CA ALA A 115 10.31 0.57 -17.41
C ALA A 115 9.61 1.93 -17.53
N LEU A 116 8.31 1.99 -17.23
CA LEU A 116 7.51 3.21 -17.28
C LEU A 116 8.08 4.31 -16.38
N PHE A 117 8.51 3.93 -15.17
CA PHE A 117 9.04 4.86 -14.16
C PHE A 117 10.56 4.95 -14.13
N ASN A 118 11.24 4.32 -15.08
CA ASN A 118 12.71 4.30 -15.17
C ASN A 118 13.38 3.80 -13.88
N VAL A 119 12.85 2.72 -13.31
CA VAL A 119 13.35 2.08 -12.09
C VAL A 119 14.10 0.80 -12.46
N ASP A 120 15.34 0.63 -11.99
CA ASP A 120 16.08 -0.61 -12.18
C ASP A 120 15.64 -1.70 -11.20
N GLY A 121 14.63 -2.46 -11.62
CA GLY A 121 14.12 -3.60 -10.85
C GLY A 121 15.13 -4.72 -10.66
N ASN A 122 16.00 -4.95 -11.65
CA ASN A 122 17.02 -6.01 -11.61
C ASN A 122 18.13 -5.71 -10.59
N ALA A 123 18.56 -4.46 -10.50
CA ALA A 123 19.51 -4.01 -9.48
C ALA A 123 18.89 -3.87 -8.08
N GLY A 124 17.58 -4.09 -7.94
CA GLY A 124 16.89 -3.94 -6.66
C GLY A 124 16.63 -2.50 -6.23
N GLN A 125 16.80 -1.52 -7.15
CA GLN A 125 16.60 -0.10 -6.89
C GLN A 125 15.24 0.21 -6.27
N HIS A 126 14.18 -0.45 -6.73
CA HIS A 126 12.83 -0.30 -6.20
C HIS A 126 12.72 -0.52 -4.68
N ARG A 127 13.54 -1.42 -4.12
CA ARG A 127 13.54 -1.72 -2.67
C ARG A 127 14.22 -0.62 -1.87
N GLU A 128 15.32 -0.08 -2.38
CA GLU A 128 16.00 1.06 -1.76
C GLU A 128 15.11 2.31 -1.83
N MET A 129 14.50 2.57 -2.99
CA MET A 129 13.52 3.65 -3.17
C MET A 129 12.36 3.53 -2.19
N THR A 130 11.81 2.33 -2.00
CA THR A 130 10.72 2.10 -1.03
C THR A 130 11.14 2.51 0.39
N ARG A 131 12.33 2.14 0.81
CA ARG A 131 12.83 2.48 2.16
C ARG A 131 13.04 3.99 2.31
N GLU A 132 13.69 4.61 1.34
CA GLU A 132 13.93 6.06 1.35
C GLU A 132 12.64 6.87 1.31
N SER A 133 11.70 6.48 0.44
CA SER A 133 10.37 7.12 0.34
C SER A 133 9.61 7.03 1.68
N LEU A 134 9.60 5.85 2.29
CA LEU A 134 8.94 5.64 3.58
C LEU A 134 9.55 6.53 4.68
N ASP A 135 10.87 6.62 4.75
CA ASP A 135 11.57 7.45 5.74
C ASP A 135 11.21 8.94 5.57
N ILE A 136 11.13 9.41 4.34
CA ILE A 136 10.70 10.78 4.02
C ILE A 136 9.25 11.01 4.43
N ILE A 137 8.33 10.10 4.07
CA ILE A 137 6.91 10.19 4.41
C ILE A 137 6.70 10.27 5.92
N LEU A 138 7.33 9.39 6.68
CA LEU A 138 7.23 9.39 8.14
C LEU A 138 7.80 10.66 8.74
N LYS A 139 8.93 11.15 8.23
CA LYS A 139 9.53 12.40 8.70
C LYS A 139 8.63 13.62 8.42
N ILE A 140 7.97 13.66 7.27
CA ILE A 140 6.97 14.69 6.95
C ILE A 140 5.83 14.65 7.96
N TRP A 141 5.30 13.47 8.26
CA TRP A 141 4.17 13.31 9.19
C TRP A 141 4.50 13.61 10.65
N GLU A 142 5.77 13.50 11.05
CA GLU A 142 6.21 13.96 12.38
C GLU A 142 5.97 15.45 12.61
N ASN A 143 6.00 16.25 11.55
CA ASN A 143 5.78 17.71 11.56
C ASN A 143 6.55 18.46 12.66
N LYS A 144 7.83 18.14 12.80
CA LYS A 144 8.72 18.75 13.83
C LYS A 144 9.33 20.10 13.41
N GLY A 145 8.77 20.70 12.36
CA GLY A 145 9.22 21.96 11.78
C GLY A 145 9.92 21.78 10.43
N PRO A 146 10.48 22.85 9.89
CA PRO A 146 11.18 22.84 8.61
C PRO A 146 12.35 21.88 8.59
N PHE A 147 12.59 21.23 7.45
CA PHE A 147 13.76 20.39 7.25
C PHE A 147 14.09 20.24 5.78
N GLU A 148 15.33 19.89 5.51
CA GLU A 148 15.81 19.44 4.22
C GLU A 148 16.19 17.96 4.30
N TYR A 149 15.79 17.17 3.30
CA TYR A 149 16.19 15.78 3.12
C TYR A 149 16.87 15.65 1.76
N ARG A 150 18.11 15.22 1.76
CA ARG A 150 18.88 14.92 0.54
C ARG A 150 19.17 13.44 0.50
N GLY A 151 18.39 12.73 -0.28
CA GLY A 151 18.49 11.29 -0.43
C GLY A 151 19.25 10.86 -1.69
N LYS A 152 19.30 9.57 -1.90
CA LYS A 152 19.84 8.97 -3.12
C LYS A 152 18.89 9.16 -4.31
N PHE A 153 17.58 9.14 -4.05
CA PHE A 153 16.54 9.15 -5.09
C PHE A 153 15.69 10.42 -5.03
N TRP A 154 15.43 10.97 -3.85
CA TRP A 154 14.60 12.17 -3.69
C TRP A 154 15.27 13.24 -2.85
N ASN A 155 14.99 14.47 -3.23
CA ASN A 155 15.30 15.63 -2.40
C ASN A 155 13.98 16.29 -2.00
N VAL A 156 13.79 16.51 -0.71
CA VAL A 156 12.58 17.13 -0.17
C VAL A 156 12.98 18.27 0.75
N ASN A 157 12.33 19.41 0.57
CA ASN A 157 12.49 20.55 1.44
C ASN A 157 11.12 20.94 2.01
N VAL A 158 10.96 20.84 3.32
CA VAL A 158 9.84 21.44 4.04
C VAL A 158 10.29 22.84 4.50
N PRO A 159 9.83 23.91 3.84
CA PRO A 159 10.38 25.26 4.06
C PRO A 159 9.93 25.87 5.38
N GLU A 160 10.62 26.94 5.79
CA GLU A 160 10.14 27.84 6.81
C GLU A 160 8.77 28.43 6.42
N PRO A 161 7.91 28.73 7.41
CA PRO A 161 6.64 29.38 7.13
C PRO A 161 6.82 30.70 6.39
N MET A 162 6.03 30.89 5.32
CA MET A 162 6.06 32.10 4.50
C MET A 162 4.74 32.84 4.59
N TYR A 163 4.78 34.15 4.60
CA TYR A 163 3.60 35.03 4.60
C TYR A 163 2.58 34.71 5.72
N GLY A 164 3.02 34.09 6.82
CA GLY A 164 2.16 33.71 7.95
C GLY A 164 1.23 32.53 7.73
N THR A 165 0.94 32.17 6.49
CA THR A 165 -0.07 31.15 6.12
C THR A 165 0.50 29.98 5.33
N LEU A 166 1.56 30.17 4.56
CA LEU A 166 2.15 29.12 3.73
C LEU A 166 3.15 28.30 4.56
N LYS A 167 2.68 27.18 5.06
CA LYS A 167 3.51 26.23 5.83
C LYS A 167 2.99 24.81 5.66
N TYR A 168 3.83 23.84 5.92
CA TYR A 168 3.35 22.47 6.07
C TYR A 168 2.48 22.36 7.33
N PHE A 169 1.32 21.73 7.22
CA PHE A 169 0.37 21.58 8.34
C PHE A 169 -0.39 20.26 8.34
N LEU A 170 -0.51 19.61 7.18
CA LEU A 170 -1.39 18.46 7.00
C LEU A 170 -0.72 17.16 7.49
N THR A 171 -0.95 16.82 8.76
CA THR A 171 -0.55 15.52 9.31
C THR A 171 -1.72 14.54 9.25
N PRO A 172 -1.49 13.21 9.25
CA PRO A 172 -2.57 12.23 9.29
C PRO A 172 -3.56 12.45 10.44
N PHE A 173 -4.81 12.07 10.21
CA PHE A 173 -5.86 12.06 11.24
C PHE A 173 -5.52 11.07 12.36
N GLN A 174 -5.16 9.84 11.99
CA GLN A 174 -4.70 8.81 12.93
C GLN A 174 -3.30 9.13 13.45
N LYS A 175 -3.03 8.89 14.72
CA LYS A 175 -1.73 9.20 15.34
C LYS A 175 -0.99 7.93 15.78
N PRO A 176 0.32 7.86 15.56
CA PRO A 176 1.19 8.87 14.90
C PRO A 176 0.96 8.95 13.38
N HIS A 177 0.36 7.94 12.79
CA HIS A 177 -0.01 7.81 11.37
C HIS A 177 -1.04 6.68 11.21
N PRO A 178 -1.73 6.52 10.05
CA PRO A 178 -2.58 5.36 9.81
C PRO A 178 -1.77 4.06 9.95
N PRO A 179 -2.39 2.94 10.34
CA PRO A 179 -1.69 1.66 10.38
C PRO A 179 -1.06 1.35 9.02
N ILE A 180 0.22 0.98 9.02
CA ILE A 180 0.98 0.74 7.79
C ILE A 180 1.04 -0.77 7.52
N GLY A 181 0.57 -1.17 6.33
CA GLY A 181 0.73 -2.52 5.80
C GLY A 181 1.90 -2.60 4.84
N VAL A 182 2.69 -3.68 4.89
CA VAL A 182 3.82 -3.89 3.98
C VAL A 182 3.56 -5.16 3.17
N ALA A 183 3.34 -4.99 1.86
CA ALA A 183 3.00 -6.09 0.97
C ALA A 183 4.24 -6.74 0.35
N SER A 184 4.18 -8.07 0.18
CA SER A 184 5.18 -8.80 -0.59
C SER A 184 4.67 -10.12 -1.16
N VAL A 185 5.24 -10.48 -2.32
CA VAL A 185 4.99 -11.73 -3.03
C VAL A 185 6.25 -12.61 -3.14
N SER A 186 7.45 -12.07 -2.85
CA SER A 186 8.72 -12.75 -3.09
C SER A 186 9.24 -13.50 -1.87
N ILE A 187 9.87 -14.66 -2.09
CA ILE A 187 10.58 -15.41 -1.05
C ILE A 187 11.66 -14.53 -0.41
N GLY A 188 11.82 -14.62 0.93
CA GLY A 188 12.87 -13.92 1.66
C GLY A 188 12.81 -12.39 1.57
N SER A 189 11.62 -11.84 1.47
CA SER A 189 11.34 -10.45 1.14
C SER A 189 12.07 -9.42 2.00
N GLU A 190 12.98 -8.67 1.39
CA GLU A 190 13.60 -7.50 2.03
C GLU A 190 12.58 -6.42 2.43
N THR A 191 11.47 -6.30 1.69
CA THR A 191 10.41 -5.36 2.03
C THR A 191 9.69 -5.77 3.32
N LEU A 192 9.45 -7.06 3.54
CA LEU A 192 8.84 -7.53 4.81
C LEU A 192 9.76 -7.41 6.03
N LYS A 193 11.08 -7.33 5.83
CA LYS A 193 11.99 -6.97 6.94
C LYS A 193 11.67 -5.58 7.48
N ILE A 194 11.25 -4.64 6.64
CA ILE A 194 10.79 -3.30 7.07
C ILE A 194 9.58 -3.42 8.02
N ALA A 195 8.64 -4.33 7.73
CA ALA A 195 7.51 -4.56 8.62
C ALA A 195 7.96 -5.01 10.01
N GLY A 196 8.92 -5.93 10.09
CA GLY A 196 9.52 -6.37 11.34
C GLY A 196 10.27 -5.25 12.06
N GLU A 197 11.14 -4.53 11.35
CA GLU A 197 11.96 -3.42 11.88
C GLU A 197 11.10 -2.31 12.49
N ARG A 198 9.97 -2.00 11.88
CA ARG A 198 9.10 -0.87 12.25
C ARG A 198 7.88 -1.27 13.08
N GLY A 199 7.57 -2.57 13.17
CA GLY A 199 6.35 -3.07 13.81
C GLY A 199 5.09 -2.82 12.99
N PHE A 200 5.20 -2.81 11.66
CA PHE A 200 4.10 -2.63 10.74
C PHE A 200 3.37 -3.96 10.46
N ILE A 201 2.22 -3.89 9.82
CA ILE A 201 1.41 -5.05 9.47
C ILE A 201 2.04 -5.77 8.27
N PRO A 202 2.56 -6.99 8.40
CA PRO A 202 3.03 -7.74 7.25
C PRO A 202 1.85 -8.27 6.46
N MET A 203 1.85 -8.03 5.14
CA MET A 203 0.87 -8.56 4.20
C MET A 203 1.56 -9.58 3.28
N SER A 204 1.32 -10.84 3.54
CA SER A 204 1.85 -11.95 2.76
C SER A 204 0.87 -12.28 1.62
N LEU A 205 1.29 -12.05 0.40
CA LEU A 205 0.53 -12.33 -0.83
C LEU A 205 1.02 -13.63 -1.48
N GLY A 206 1.45 -14.59 -0.68
CA GLY A 206 2.02 -15.86 -1.15
C GLY A 206 0.94 -16.82 -1.63
N LEU A 207 1.24 -17.51 -2.75
CA LEU A 207 0.43 -18.57 -3.35
C LEU A 207 0.75 -19.95 -2.78
N ASN A 208 1.83 -20.05 -2.02
CA ASN A 208 2.46 -21.31 -1.62
C ASN A 208 2.88 -21.22 -0.15
N GLY A 209 2.73 -22.31 0.60
CA GLY A 209 3.06 -22.37 2.01
C GLY A 209 4.52 -22.07 2.33
N GLU A 210 5.45 -22.43 1.45
CA GLU A 210 6.88 -22.10 1.61
C GLU A 210 7.13 -20.60 1.55
N TYR A 211 6.42 -19.88 0.68
CA TYR A 211 6.51 -18.42 0.59
C TYR A 211 6.02 -17.76 1.88
N ILE A 212 4.89 -18.25 2.41
CA ILE A 212 4.32 -17.73 3.66
C ILE A 212 5.30 -17.93 4.83
N ALA A 213 5.95 -19.10 4.91
CA ALA A 213 6.97 -19.37 5.91
C ALA A 213 8.16 -18.39 5.79
N SER A 214 8.68 -18.21 4.57
CA SER A 214 9.79 -17.30 4.31
C SER A 214 9.44 -15.83 4.60
N HIS A 215 8.20 -15.44 4.37
CA HIS A 215 7.71 -14.09 4.69
C HIS A 215 7.73 -13.85 6.20
N TRP A 216 7.29 -14.82 6.98
CA TRP A 216 7.35 -14.72 8.43
C TRP A 216 8.80 -14.67 8.95
N GLU A 217 9.70 -15.46 8.38
CA GLU A 217 11.12 -15.43 8.71
C GLU A 217 11.74 -14.05 8.44
N ALA A 218 11.39 -13.43 7.29
CA ALA A 218 11.82 -12.07 6.97
C ALA A 218 11.32 -11.03 8.00
N VAL A 219 10.05 -11.12 8.41
CA VAL A 219 9.50 -10.25 9.47
C VAL A 219 10.24 -10.47 10.79
N ALA A 220 10.47 -11.72 11.18
CA ALA A 220 11.17 -12.07 12.41
C ALA A 220 12.63 -11.58 12.38
N GLU A 221 13.31 -11.68 11.25
CA GLU A 221 14.66 -11.13 11.07
C GLU A 221 14.68 -9.61 11.24
N GLY A 222 13.77 -8.89 10.55
CA GLY A 222 13.65 -7.45 10.69
C GLY A 222 13.40 -7.02 12.14
N ALA A 223 12.50 -7.71 12.84
CA ALA A 223 12.18 -7.44 14.24
C ALA A 223 13.41 -7.62 15.15
N ARG A 224 14.19 -8.69 14.95
CA ARG A 224 15.43 -8.92 15.72
C ARG A 224 16.44 -7.79 15.56
N ARG A 225 16.57 -7.19 14.38
CA ARG A 225 17.50 -6.06 14.13
C ARG A 225 17.22 -4.85 15.01
N THR A 226 15.98 -4.69 15.45
CA THR A 226 15.53 -3.53 16.24
C THR A 226 15.06 -3.92 17.66
N GLY A 227 15.31 -5.16 18.09
CA GLY A 227 14.92 -5.64 19.41
C GLY A 227 13.40 -5.78 19.61
N ARG A 228 12.62 -5.87 18.53
CA ARG A 228 11.16 -6.04 18.58
C ARG A 228 10.78 -7.52 18.59
N THR A 229 9.63 -7.81 19.17
CA THR A 229 8.96 -9.12 19.05
C THR A 229 7.84 -8.98 18.03
N PRO A 230 7.88 -9.73 16.91
CA PRO A 230 6.84 -9.63 15.90
C PRO A 230 5.54 -10.27 16.39
N ASP A 231 4.41 -9.62 16.11
CA ASP A 231 3.08 -10.15 16.44
C ASP A 231 2.45 -10.88 15.25
N ARG A 232 2.33 -12.20 15.37
CA ARG A 232 1.67 -13.04 14.35
C ARG A 232 0.18 -12.69 14.16
N LYS A 233 -0.49 -12.18 15.19
CA LYS A 233 -1.92 -11.87 15.11
C LYS A 233 -2.21 -10.65 14.23
N SER A 234 -1.22 -9.77 14.03
CA SER A 234 -1.35 -8.61 13.13
C SER A 234 -1.05 -8.94 11.67
N THR A 235 -0.50 -10.13 11.36
CA THR A 235 -0.18 -10.55 9.99
C THR A 235 -1.44 -10.72 9.15
N ARG A 236 -1.41 -10.22 7.92
CA ARG A 236 -2.44 -10.45 6.90
C ARG A 236 -1.93 -11.49 5.91
N LEU A 237 -2.70 -12.56 5.77
CA LEU A 237 -2.42 -13.63 4.81
C LEU A 237 -3.50 -13.57 3.74
N ASN A 238 -3.10 -13.42 2.49
CA ASN A 238 -4.00 -13.68 1.37
C ASN A 238 -4.01 -15.18 1.10
N SER A 239 -5.02 -15.86 1.61
CA SER A 239 -5.19 -17.32 1.47
C SER A 239 -6.19 -17.70 0.37
N SER A 240 -6.89 -16.74 -0.21
CA SER A 240 -7.88 -17.04 -1.23
C SER A 240 -7.41 -16.53 -2.59
N HIS A 241 -6.99 -17.46 -3.44
CA HIS A 241 -6.94 -17.25 -4.87
C HIS A 241 -8.32 -17.40 -5.45
N ILE A 242 -9.10 -16.34 -5.48
CA ILE A 242 -10.18 -16.20 -6.45
C ILE A 242 -9.58 -15.69 -7.78
N GLN A 243 -8.37 -16.11 -8.11
CA GLN A 243 -7.81 -16.04 -9.46
C GLN A 243 -7.75 -17.44 -10.07
N LYS A 244 -8.82 -18.20 -9.95
CA LYS A 244 -9.13 -19.16 -10.98
C LYS A 244 -10.04 -18.46 -12.00
N SER A 245 -9.45 -17.57 -12.78
CA SER A 245 -10.00 -17.37 -14.12
C SER A 245 -9.96 -18.75 -14.77
N ARG A 246 -11.10 -19.38 -14.89
CA ARG A 246 -11.29 -20.42 -15.88
C ARG A 246 -11.10 -19.69 -17.20
N MET A 247 -9.90 -19.73 -17.75
CA MET A 247 -9.76 -19.58 -19.19
C MET A 247 -10.67 -20.65 -19.80
N PRO A 248 -11.60 -20.29 -20.69
CA PRO A 248 -12.26 -21.31 -21.47
C PRO A 248 -11.14 -22.03 -22.21
N SER A 249 -11.01 -23.34 -21.99
CA SER A 249 -10.20 -24.16 -22.87
C SER A 249 -10.77 -23.96 -24.27
N SER A 250 -10.00 -23.27 -25.10
CA SER A 250 -10.29 -23.22 -26.54
C SER A 250 -10.28 -24.64 -27.03
N ALA A 251 -11.45 -25.10 -27.43
CA ALA A 251 -11.61 -26.25 -28.31
C ALA A 251 -11.05 -25.88 -29.68
#